data_5753248f692b1f9bba31161ffb487e5f
#
_entry.id   5753248f692b1f9bba31161ffb487e5f
#
_cell.length_a   1.000
_cell.length_b   1.000
_cell.length_c   1.000
_cell.angle_alpha   90.00
_cell.angle_beta   90.00
_cell.angle_gamma   90.00
#
_symmetry.space_group_name_H-M   'P 1'
#
loop_
_entity.id
_entity.type
_entity.pdbx_description
1 polymer ?
#
loop_
_entity_poly.entity_id
_entity_poly.type
_entity_poly.pdbx_seq_one_letter_code
_entity_poly.pdbx_strand_id
1 'polypeptide(L)'
;MKYDMKQKLSRYSARKLLRAGWAARTLTATVMLMMAVVAPVNVSRGYAAAASDESLAAVVELADFSDGREAKAAGKRRERREQADVLAAQLLLRAREAEDGITAAMQQLETEGSYLEGLENRFKSADSLSGKILADADANLESLDTAAGAISDVLRYTLVVDEKSYADRVPKALHQLEASGFTVIKFRNAWGGKFYQGINAQLMSPEGVRVELQFHTAQSYAIKQVSHEVYEIRRNPKASEDERAEATRMSVVYNNHVIMPDGADKVTWEGKTGQAA
;
A
#
# COMPACT_ATOMS: atom_id res chain seq x y z
N MET A 1 29.48 -8.50 -1.85
CA MET A 1 28.19 -8.11 -2.47
C MET A 1 27.30 -7.22 -1.58
N LYS A 2 27.20 -7.45 -0.26
CA LYS A 2 26.40 -6.61 0.69
C LYS A 2 26.86 -5.13 0.78
N TYR A 3 28.13 -4.83 0.54
CA TYR A 3 28.69 -3.46 0.69
C TYR A 3 28.31 -2.51 -0.46
N ASP A 4 28.18 -3.00 -1.68
CA ASP A 4 27.85 -2.19 -2.88
C ASP A 4 26.35 -1.77 -2.89
N MET A 5 25.48 -2.60 -2.33
CA MET A 5 24.04 -2.34 -2.29
C MET A 5 23.67 -1.24 -1.28
N LYS A 6 24.35 -1.18 -0.10
CA LYS A 6 24.15 -0.07 0.87
C LYS A 6 24.65 1.27 0.32
N GLN A 7 25.73 1.29 -0.48
CA GLN A 7 26.20 2.54 -1.11
C GLN A 7 25.24 3.05 -2.19
N LYS A 8 24.61 2.17 -2.97
CA LYS A 8 23.59 2.56 -3.97
C LYS A 8 22.33 3.08 -3.31
N LEU A 9 21.90 2.48 -2.20
CA LEU A 9 20.75 2.96 -1.40
C LEU A 9 21.02 4.32 -0.74
N SER A 10 22.25 4.55 -0.23
CA SER A 10 22.66 5.84 0.32
C SER A 10 22.66 6.97 -0.74
N ARG A 11 23.08 6.67 -1.98
CA ARG A 11 23.04 7.64 -3.08
C ARG A 11 21.64 7.95 -3.57
N TYR A 12 20.71 7.00 -3.48
CA TYR A 12 19.29 7.21 -3.81
C TYR A 12 18.61 8.11 -2.77
N SER A 13 18.87 7.88 -1.49
CA SER A 13 18.38 8.71 -0.38
C SER A 13 18.92 10.15 -0.44
N ALA A 14 20.22 10.32 -0.77
CA ALA A 14 20.84 11.64 -0.91
C ALA A 14 20.28 12.45 -2.10
N ARG A 15 19.93 11.79 -3.21
CA ARG A 15 19.28 12.43 -4.36
C ARG A 15 17.84 12.86 -4.05
N LYS A 16 17.12 12.16 -3.15
CA LYS A 16 15.78 12.53 -2.69
C LYS A 16 15.79 13.84 -1.89
N LEU A 17 16.78 14.03 -1.03
CA LEU A 17 16.97 15.26 -0.25
C LEU A 17 17.31 16.48 -1.13
N LEU A 18 18.07 16.31 -2.21
CA LEU A 18 18.38 17.36 -3.16
C LEU A 18 17.18 17.74 -4.04
N ARG A 19 16.30 16.77 -4.40
CA ARG A 19 15.10 17.04 -5.21
C ARG A 19 13.97 17.68 -4.42
N ALA A 20 13.82 17.39 -3.12
CA ALA A 20 12.86 18.08 -2.25
C ALA A 20 13.13 19.58 -2.16
N GLY A 21 14.41 20.00 -2.23
CA GLY A 21 14.81 21.41 -2.31
C GLY A 21 14.51 22.07 -3.67
N TRP A 22 14.39 21.27 -4.74
CA TRP A 22 14.07 21.79 -6.08
C TRP A 22 12.55 21.93 -6.29
N ALA A 23 11.75 21.02 -5.79
CA ALA A 23 10.29 21.11 -5.88
C ALA A 23 9.71 22.34 -5.16
N ALA A 24 10.33 22.74 -4.05
CA ALA A 24 9.96 23.99 -3.35
C ALA A 24 10.33 25.25 -4.12
N ARG A 25 11.35 25.20 -4.98
CA ARG A 25 11.77 26.35 -5.82
C ARG A 25 11.00 26.46 -7.13
N THR A 26 10.49 25.35 -7.67
CA THR A 26 9.66 25.34 -8.89
C THR A 26 8.23 25.79 -8.62
N LEU A 27 7.67 25.54 -7.44
CA LEU A 27 6.34 26.02 -7.09
C LEU A 27 6.28 27.54 -6.98
N THR A 28 7.33 28.18 -6.43
CA THR A 28 7.45 29.64 -6.36
C THR A 28 7.65 30.27 -7.76
N ALA A 29 8.33 29.61 -8.68
CA ALA A 29 8.54 30.09 -10.03
C ALA A 29 7.28 29.98 -10.89
N THR A 30 6.46 28.94 -10.72
CA THR A 30 5.22 28.76 -11.49
C THR A 30 4.12 29.73 -11.05
N VAL A 31 4.04 30.07 -9.78
CA VAL A 31 3.10 31.09 -9.26
C VAL A 31 3.53 32.50 -9.70
N MET A 32 4.84 32.80 -9.79
CA MET A 32 5.31 34.07 -10.33
C MET A 32 5.17 34.19 -11.86
N LEU A 33 5.21 33.07 -12.59
CA LEU A 33 5.03 33.09 -14.05
C LEU A 33 3.56 33.27 -14.44
N MET A 34 2.60 32.81 -13.63
CA MET A 34 1.17 33.12 -13.86
C MET A 34 0.79 34.57 -13.54
N MET A 35 1.54 35.28 -12.69
CA MET A 35 1.34 36.73 -12.47
C MET A 35 2.04 37.60 -13.51
N ALA A 36 2.97 37.07 -14.30
CA ALA A 36 3.70 37.83 -15.32
C ALA A 36 3.06 37.79 -16.72
N VAL A 37 2.00 37.03 -16.94
CA VAL A 37 1.28 36.98 -18.23
C VAL A 37 0.14 38.03 -18.31
N VAL A 38 -0.06 38.82 -17.26
CA VAL A 38 -0.93 40.02 -17.29
C VAL A 38 -0.09 41.26 -17.18
N ALA A 39 0.85 41.47 -18.08
CA ALA A 39 1.52 42.78 -18.27
C ALA A 39 1.25 43.27 -19.70
N PRO A 40 1.07 44.57 -19.90
CA PRO A 40 0.24 45.16 -20.93
C PRO A 40 0.89 45.09 -22.31
N VAL A 41 0.14 44.61 -23.28
CA VAL A 41 0.38 44.91 -24.68
C VAL A 41 0.11 46.41 -24.85
N ASN A 42 1.14 47.14 -25.20
CA ASN A 42 1.07 48.52 -25.60
C ASN A 42 0.18 48.64 -26.86
N VAL A 43 -1.09 48.96 -26.68
CA VAL A 43 -1.97 49.36 -27.77
C VAL A 43 -2.16 50.87 -27.69
N SER A 44 -1.51 51.55 -28.60
CA SER A 44 -1.80 52.94 -28.93
C SER A 44 -3.30 53.13 -29.18
N ARG A 45 -3.86 54.09 -28.41
CA ARG A 45 -5.09 54.85 -28.64
C ARG A 45 -6.18 54.23 -29.52
N GLY A 46 -7.29 53.86 -28.87
CA GLY A 46 -8.57 53.80 -29.51
C GLY A 46 -9.37 52.57 -29.03
N TYR A 47 -10.42 52.81 -28.28
CA TYR A 47 -11.44 51.97 -27.66
C TYR A 47 -11.17 51.56 -26.21
N ALA A 48 -11.45 52.49 -25.31
CA ALA A 48 -11.92 52.13 -23.97
C ALA A 48 -13.36 51.60 -24.13
N ALA A 49 -13.48 50.29 -24.41
CA ALA A 49 -14.72 49.59 -24.11
C ALA A 49 -14.71 49.34 -22.60
N ALA A 50 -15.56 50.06 -21.88
CA ALA A 50 -15.88 49.78 -20.49
C ALA A 50 -16.27 48.31 -20.38
N ALA A 51 -15.46 47.52 -19.67
CA ALA A 51 -15.94 46.26 -19.15
C ALA A 51 -17.14 46.65 -18.26
N SER A 52 -18.35 46.22 -18.64
CA SER A 52 -19.54 46.57 -17.91
C SER A 52 -19.42 45.95 -16.50
N ASP A 53 -19.90 46.66 -15.49
CA ASP A 53 -19.97 46.16 -14.09
C ASP A 53 -20.56 44.73 -14.01
N GLU A 54 -21.40 44.36 -14.95
CA GLU A 54 -21.97 43.00 -15.10
C GLU A 54 -20.93 41.94 -15.41
N SER A 55 -19.87 42.22 -16.18
CA SER A 55 -18.84 41.23 -16.48
C SER A 55 -17.90 40.97 -15.30
N LEU A 56 -17.62 42.02 -14.51
CA LEU A 56 -16.87 41.90 -13.25
C LEU A 56 -17.69 41.18 -12.17
N ALA A 57 -18.99 41.47 -12.05
CA ALA A 57 -19.89 40.79 -11.15
C ALA A 57 -20.00 39.27 -11.47
N ALA A 58 -20.11 38.90 -12.76
CA ALA A 58 -20.16 37.53 -13.19
C ALA A 58 -18.83 36.76 -12.90
N VAL A 59 -17.68 37.40 -13.00
CA VAL A 59 -16.39 36.79 -12.65
C VAL A 59 -16.23 36.59 -11.15
N VAL A 60 -16.71 37.54 -10.32
CA VAL A 60 -16.72 37.41 -8.86
C VAL A 60 -17.68 36.31 -8.43
N GLU A 61 -18.88 36.26 -9.02
CA GLU A 61 -19.88 35.21 -8.73
C GLU A 61 -19.40 33.80 -9.10
N LEU A 62 -18.66 33.67 -10.24
CA LEU A 62 -18.03 32.42 -10.64
C LEU A 62 -16.88 32.01 -9.69
N ALA A 63 -16.11 32.97 -9.18
CA ALA A 63 -15.04 32.71 -8.22
C ALA A 63 -15.62 32.25 -6.87
N ASP A 64 -16.62 32.94 -6.32
CA ASP A 64 -17.32 32.57 -5.08
C ASP A 64 -17.99 31.19 -5.21
N PHE A 65 -18.55 30.88 -6.37
CA PHE A 65 -19.15 29.58 -6.64
C PHE A 65 -18.13 28.46 -6.73
N SER A 66 -16.92 28.71 -7.25
CA SER A 66 -15.81 27.76 -7.27
C SER A 66 -15.27 27.48 -5.87
N ASP A 67 -15.04 28.53 -5.07
CA ASP A 67 -14.57 28.43 -3.69
C ASP A 67 -15.55 27.67 -2.80
N GLY A 68 -16.85 27.89 -2.96
CA GLY A 68 -17.89 27.16 -2.25
C GLY A 68 -17.93 25.65 -2.61
N ARG A 69 -17.67 25.32 -3.88
CA ARG A 69 -17.57 23.92 -4.32
C ARG A 69 -16.34 23.22 -3.79
N GLU A 70 -15.19 23.89 -3.80
CA GLU A 70 -13.94 23.34 -3.27
C GLU A 70 -14.01 23.15 -1.76
N ALA A 71 -14.55 24.12 -1.02
CA ALA A 71 -14.77 23.99 0.42
C ALA A 71 -15.70 22.83 0.77
N LYS A 72 -16.81 22.65 0.03
CA LYS A 72 -17.74 21.54 0.19
C LYS A 72 -17.08 20.18 -0.15
N ALA A 73 -16.26 20.12 -1.20
CA ALA A 73 -15.53 18.93 -1.58
C ALA A 73 -14.46 18.57 -0.55
N ALA A 74 -13.77 19.57 0.00
CA ALA A 74 -12.79 19.39 1.08
C ALA A 74 -13.47 18.88 2.35
N GLY A 75 -14.63 19.42 2.71
CA GLY A 75 -15.46 18.95 3.84
C GLY A 75 -15.84 17.48 3.69
N LYS A 76 -16.35 17.08 2.53
CA LYS A 76 -16.70 15.67 2.25
C LYS A 76 -15.47 14.74 2.30
N ARG A 77 -14.31 15.17 1.81
CA ARG A 77 -13.07 14.37 1.90
C ARG A 77 -12.63 14.19 3.35
N ARG A 78 -12.75 15.24 4.17
CA ARG A 78 -12.44 15.17 5.59
C ARG A 78 -13.37 14.22 6.34
N GLU A 79 -14.68 14.36 6.17
CA GLU A 79 -15.67 13.48 6.77
C GLU A 79 -15.44 12.01 6.40
N ARG A 80 -15.19 11.75 5.13
CA ARG A 80 -14.88 10.39 4.65
C ARG A 80 -13.59 9.83 5.24
N ARG A 81 -12.57 10.69 5.47
CA ARG A 81 -11.34 10.27 6.16
C ARG A 81 -11.61 9.94 7.62
N GLU A 82 -12.37 10.76 8.33
CA GLU A 82 -12.75 10.53 9.72
C GLU A 82 -13.54 9.20 9.86
N GLN A 83 -14.44 8.89 8.94
CA GLN A 83 -15.14 7.61 8.91
C GLN A 83 -14.18 6.43 8.70
N ALA A 84 -13.23 6.54 7.78
CA ALA A 84 -12.23 5.50 7.56
C ALA A 84 -11.31 5.31 8.77
N ASP A 85 -10.97 6.38 9.49
CA ASP A 85 -10.18 6.32 10.72
C ASP A 85 -10.93 5.57 11.84
N VAL A 86 -12.23 5.77 11.97
CA VAL A 86 -13.10 5.04 12.92
C VAL A 86 -13.13 3.55 12.57
N LEU A 87 -13.35 3.21 11.31
CA LEU A 87 -13.35 1.81 10.84
C LEU A 87 -11.99 1.13 11.07
N ALA A 88 -10.90 1.82 10.79
CA ALA A 88 -9.56 1.32 11.05
C ALA A 88 -9.32 1.04 12.55
N ALA A 89 -9.78 1.93 13.43
CA ALA A 89 -9.69 1.75 14.87
C ALA A 89 -10.51 0.53 15.34
N GLN A 90 -11.71 0.33 14.80
CA GLN A 90 -12.57 -0.83 15.11
C GLN A 90 -11.91 -2.15 14.66
N LEU A 91 -11.31 -2.19 13.46
CA LEU A 91 -10.58 -3.35 12.98
C LEU A 91 -9.39 -3.69 13.89
N LEU A 92 -8.63 -2.67 14.31
CA LEU A 92 -7.50 -2.85 15.24
C LEU A 92 -7.94 -3.35 16.60
N LEU A 93 -9.06 -2.85 17.12
CA LEU A 93 -9.59 -3.29 18.41
C LEU A 93 -9.92 -4.80 18.36
N ARG A 94 -10.71 -5.22 17.39
CA ARG A 94 -11.05 -6.64 17.18
C ARG A 94 -9.82 -7.52 17.00
N ALA A 95 -8.85 -7.02 16.21
CA ALA A 95 -7.60 -7.75 15.99
C ALA A 95 -6.80 -7.91 17.27
N ARG A 96 -6.76 -6.90 18.15
CA ARG A 96 -6.07 -6.97 19.46
C ARG A 96 -6.75 -7.92 20.43
N GLU A 97 -8.07 -7.98 20.43
CA GLU A 97 -8.83 -8.89 21.30
C GLU A 97 -8.57 -10.38 20.95
N ALA A 98 -8.31 -10.68 19.68
CA ALA A 98 -8.05 -12.04 19.21
C ALA A 98 -6.55 -12.36 19.04
N GLU A 99 -5.66 -11.38 19.20
CA GLU A 99 -4.25 -11.48 18.81
C GLU A 99 -3.50 -12.58 19.55
N ASP A 100 -3.69 -12.71 20.85
CA ASP A 100 -2.97 -13.72 21.65
C ASP A 100 -3.24 -15.15 21.15
N GLY A 101 -4.51 -15.48 20.89
CA GLY A 101 -4.91 -16.79 20.37
C GLY A 101 -4.37 -17.02 18.94
N ILE A 102 -4.47 -16.01 18.09
CA ILE A 102 -3.96 -16.06 16.72
C ILE A 102 -2.45 -16.23 16.72
N THR A 103 -1.73 -15.42 17.50
CA THR A 103 -0.26 -15.51 17.60
C THR A 103 0.18 -16.87 18.13
N ALA A 104 -0.48 -17.42 19.14
CA ALA A 104 -0.19 -18.74 19.65
C ALA A 104 -0.35 -19.83 18.57
N ALA A 105 -1.42 -19.77 17.76
CA ALA A 105 -1.63 -20.69 16.65
C ALA A 105 -0.54 -20.53 15.56
N MET A 106 -0.12 -19.31 15.25
CA MET A 106 0.97 -19.07 14.31
C MET A 106 2.30 -19.60 14.83
N GLN A 107 2.61 -19.43 16.11
CA GLN A 107 3.83 -19.94 16.75
C GLN A 107 3.91 -21.48 16.71
N GLN A 108 2.77 -22.17 16.75
CA GLN A 108 2.74 -23.64 16.60
C GLN A 108 3.19 -24.11 15.19
N LEU A 109 3.28 -23.20 14.22
CA LEU A 109 3.84 -23.51 12.90
C LEU A 109 5.37 -23.56 12.89
N GLU A 110 6.04 -23.14 13.96
CA GLU A 110 7.50 -23.18 14.03
C GLU A 110 7.98 -24.62 14.19
N THR A 111 9.03 -24.95 13.45
CA THR A 111 9.73 -26.25 13.46
C THR A 111 11.21 -26.01 13.25
N GLU A 112 12.02 -27.06 13.22
CA GLU A 112 13.47 -26.96 12.91
C GLU A 112 13.73 -26.26 11.57
N GLY A 113 12.82 -26.41 10.58
CA GLY A 113 12.95 -25.83 9.23
C GLY A 113 11.98 -24.67 8.95
N SER A 114 11.31 -24.11 9.96
CA SER A 114 10.43 -22.96 9.78
C SER A 114 10.25 -22.13 11.06
N TYR A 115 10.26 -20.81 10.93
CA TYR A 115 10.13 -19.87 12.05
C TYR A 115 9.36 -18.61 11.65
N LEU A 116 8.75 -17.95 12.62
CA LEU A 116 8.10 -16.66 12.41
C LEU A 116 9.11 -15.53 12.43
N GLU A 117 8.93 -14.56 11.54
CA GLU A 117 9.80 -13.40 11.42
C GLU A 117 8.98 -12.12 11.45
N GLY A 118 9.50 -11.07 12.11
CA GLY A 118 8.91 -9.74 12.13
C GLY A 118 7.62 -9.63 12.96
N LEU A 119 7.47 -10.41 14.01
CA LEU A 119 6.29 -10.39 14.90
C LEU A 119 6.01 -9.02 15.51
N GLU A 120 7.05 -8.21 15.72
CA GLU A 120 6.92 -6.84 16.24
C GLU A 120 6.14 -5.92 15.27
N ASN A 121 6.09 -6.28 13.99
CA ASN A 121 5.40 -5.54 12.92
C ASN A 121 4.09 -6.21 12.46
N ARG A 122 3.54 -7.13 13.26
CA ARG A 122 2.35 -7.90 12.88
C ARG A 122 1.09 -7.06 12.71
N PHE A 123 0.98 -5.96 13.45
CA PHE A 123 -0.13 -5.02 13.29
C PHE A 123 0.15 -3.99 12.20
N LYS A 124 -0.82 -3.79 11.32
CA LYS A 124 -0.80 -2.65 10.42
C LYS A 124 -1.12 -1.37 11.19
N SER A 125 -0.46 -0.26 10.86
CA SER A 125 -0.77 1.02 11.51
C SER A 125 -2.17 1.52 11.15
N ALA A 126 -2.81 2.25 12.09
CA ALA A 126 -4.14 2.84 11.88
C ALA A 126 -4.18 3.71 10.61
N ASP A 127 -3.16 4.51 10.39
CA ASP A 127 -3.02 5.40 9.23
C ASP A 127 -2.96 4.61 7.90
N SER A 128 -2.21 3.49 7.89
CA SER A 128 -2.12 2.60 6.72
C SER A 128 -3.43 1.86 6.46
N LEU A 129 -4.18 1.49 7.51
CA LEU A 129 -5.49 0.86 7.39
C LEU A 129 -6.51 1.83 6.82
N SER A 130 -6.62 3.01 7.41
CA SER A 130 -7.51 4.07 6.98
C SER A 130 -7.25 4.47 5.51
N GLY A 131 -5.98 4.64 5.15
CA GLY A 131 -5.59 4.90 3.77
C GLY A 131 -5.95 3.77 2.80
N LYS A 132 -5.82 2.51 3.24
CA LYS A 132 -6.19 1.34 2.45
C LYS A 132 -7.70 1.22 2.28
N ILE A 133 -8.49 1.43 3.34
CA ILE A 133 -9.96 1.43 3.28
C ILE A 133 -10.46 2.45 2.24
N LEU A 134 -9.91 3.68 2.26
CA LEU A 134 -10.25 4.71 1.28
C LEU A 134 -9.89 4.30 -0.14
N ALA A 135 -8.68 3.78 -0.33
CA ALA A 135 -8.19 3.40 -1.65
C ALA A 135 -8.97 2.21 -2.24
N ASP A 136 -9.27 1.19 -1.43
CA ASP A 136 -10.03 0.02 -1.86
C ASP A 136 -11.50 0.41 -2.17
N ALA A 137 -12.14 1.25 -1.34
CA ALA A 137 -13.49 1.76 -1.58
C ALA A 137 -13.57 2.58 -2.89
N ASP A 138 -12.56 3.41 -3.19
CA ASP A 138 -12.51 4.19 -4.43
C ASP A 138 -12.27 3.29 -5.65
N ALA A 139 -11.35 2.32 -5.54
CA ALA A 139 -11.00 1.42 -6.65
C ALA A 139 -12.15 0.50 -7.03
N ASN A 140 -12.95 0.03 -6.06
CA ASN A 140 -14.03 -0.92 -6.25
C ASN A 140 -15.42 -0.26 -6.36
N LEU A 141 -15.50 1.07 -6.20
CA LEU A 141 -16.75 1.83 -6.17
C LEU A 141 -17.73 1.30 -5.10
N GLU A 142 -17.21 0.98 -3.91
CA GLU A 142 -17.95 0.41 -2.80
C GLU A 142 -17.98 1.33 -1.57
N SER A 143 -18.77 0.96 -0.56
CA SER A 143 -18.80 1.70 0.72
C SER A 143 -17.50 1.49 1.52
N LEU A 144 -17.21 2.42 2.43
CA LEU A 144 -16.07 2.28 3.36
C LEU A 144 -16.24 1.05 4.26
N ASP A 145 -17.46 0.72 4.67
CA ASP A 145 -17.76 -0.47 5.48
C ASP A 145 -17.45 -1.77 4.72
N THR A 146 -17.85 -1.85 3.44
CA THR A 146 -17.56 -3.00 2.57
C THR A 146 -16.05 -3.15 2.40
N ALA A 147 -15.35 -2.07 2.06
CA ALA A 147 -13.90 -2.06 1.93
C ALA A 147 -13.20 -2.46 3.24
N ALA A 148 -13.64 -1.92 4.38
CA ALA A 148 -13.10 -2.28 5.70
C ALA A 148 -13.31 -3.77 6.01
N GLY A 149 -14.49 -4.32 5.72
CA GLY A 149 -14.80 -5.75 5.91
C GLY A 149 -13.93 -6.67 5.05
N ALA A 150 -13.41 -6.20 3.92
CA ALA A 150 -12.53 -6.96 3.03
C ALA A 150 -11.04 -6.91 3.41
N ILE A 151 -10.63 -6.01 4.34
CA ILE A 151 -9.24 -5.90 4.77
C ILE A 151 -8.78 -7.20 5.44
N SER A 152 -7.71 -7.79 4.93
CA SER A 152 -7.18 -9.07 5.41
C SER A 152 -5.81 -8.97 6.09
N ASP A 153 -5.20 -7.80 6.06
CA ASP A 153 -3.83 -7.56 6.53
C ASP A 153 -3.74 -6.63 7.75
N VAL A 154 -4.81 -6.63 8.58
CA VAL A 154 -4.81 -5.97 9.90
C VAL A 154 -3.77 -6.62 10.79
N LEU A 155 -3.81 -7.97 10.85
CA LEU A 155 -2.75 -8.83 11.40
C LEU A 155 -2.04 -9.53 10.25
N ARG A 156 -0.73 -9.47 10.26
CA ARG A 156 0.12 -10.10 9.26
C ARG A 156 1.25 -10.86 9.92
N TYR A 157 1.38 -12.12 9.57
CA TYR A 157 2.47 -12.99 9.99
C TYR A 157 3.31 -13.41 8.79
N THR A 158 4.58 -13.66 9.04
CA THR A 158 5.47 -14.23 8.03
C THR A 158 6.13 -15.47 8.59
N LEU A 159 5.86 -16.61 7.95
CA LEU A 159 6.56 -17.86 8.22
C LEU A 159 7.70 -17.99 7.21
N VAL A 160 8.91 -17.95 7.71
CA VAL A 160 10.12 -18.25 6.94
C VAL A 160 10.32 -19.74 6.95
N VAL A 161 10.50 -20.33 5.77
CA VAL A 161 10.61 -21.79 5.56
C VAL A 161 11.89 -22.09 4.81
N ASP A 162 12.58 -23.13 5.20
CA ASP A 162 13.76 -23.63 4.51
C ASP A 162 13.46 -24.00 3.06
N GLU A 163 14.35 -23.63 2.15
CA GLU A 163 14.20 -23.85 0.71
C GLU A 163 13.90 -25.32 0.37
N LYS A 164 14.57 -26.27 1.03
CA LYS A 164 14.43 -27.71 0.76
C LYS A 164 13.07 -28.29 1.12
N SER A 165 12.40 -27.72 2.10
CA SER A 165 11.10 -28.19 2.60
C SER A 165 9.94 -27.29 2.20
N TYR A 166 10.18 -26.19 1.47
CA TYR A 166 9.21 -25.14 1.22
C TYR A 166 7.91 -25.65 0.61
N ALA A 167 8.00 -26.39 -0.48
CA ALA A 167 6.82 -26.89 -1.21
C ALA A 167 5.93 -27.80 -0.36
N ASP A 168 6.54 -28.64 0.50
CA ASP A 168 5.84 -29.54 1.39
C ASP A 168 5.33 -28.86 2.67
N ARG A 169 6.10 -27.88 3.18
CA ARG A 169 5.81 -27.25 4.48
C ARG A 169 4.63 -26.30 4.40
N VAL A 170 4.49 -25.56 3.29
CA VAL A 170 3.41 -24.59 3.12
C VAL A 170 2.02 -25.23 3.23
N PRO A 171 1.65 -26.29 2.48
CA PRO A 171 0.36 -26.94 2.64
C PRO A 171 0.16 -27.54 4.06
N LYS A 172 1.20 -28.14 4.63
CA LYS A 172 1.15 -28.69 6.00
C LYS A 172 0.83 -27.62 7.04
N ALA A 173 1.44 -26.44 6.93
CA ALA A 173 1.15 -25.32 7.82
C ALA A 173 -0.30 -24.83 7.70
N LEU A 174 -0.84 -24.77 6.50
CA LEU A 174 -2.24 -24.38 6.29
C LEU A 174 -3.21 -25.43 6.83
N HIS A 175 -2.96 -26.73 6.62
CA HIS A 175 -3.78 -27.79 7.22
C HIS A 175 -3.70 -27.80 8.75
N GLN A 176 -2.55 -27.47 9.33
CA GLN A 176 -2.43 -27.34 10.79
C GLN A 176 -3.28 -26.19 11.31
N LEU A 177 -3.35 -25.07 10.61
CA LEU A 177 -4.23 -23.95 10.95
C LEU A 177 -5.70 -24.30 10.75
N GLU A 178 -6.07 -25.03 9.69
CA GLU A 178 -7.44 -25.54 9.53
C GLU A 178 -7.86 -26.44 10.70
N ALA A 179 -6.97 -27.34 11.13
CA ALA A 179 -7.21 -28.17 12.31
C ALA A 179 -7.39 -27.36 13.60
N SER A 180 -6.84 -26.15 13.65
CA SER A 180 -7.01 -25.18 14.74
C SER A 180 -8.19 -24.24 14.54
N GLY A 181 -9.08 -24.51 13.56
CA GLY A 181 -10.29 -23.75 13.32
C GLY A 181 -10.17 -22.55 12.38
N PHE A 182 -9.00 -22.32 11.79
CA PHE A 182 -8.87 -21.28 10.77
C PHE A 182 -9.46 -21.76 9.44
N THR A 183 -9.91 -20.80 8.62
CA THR A 183 -10.37 -21.06 7.25
C THR A 183 -9.52 -20.27 6.27
N VAL A 184 -9.00 -20.92 5.24
CA VAL A 184 -8.31 -20.24 4.13
C VAL A 184 -9.36 -19.55 3.25
N ILE A 185 -9.35 -18.21 3.19
CA ILE A 185 -10.27 -17.43 2.36
C ILE A 185 -9.70 -17.26 0.95
N LYS A 186 -8.39 -17.01 0.87
CA LYS A 186 -7.69 -16.77 -0.39
C LYS A 186 -6.27 -17.30 -0.30
N PHE A 187 -5.85 -17.98 -1.35
CA PHE A 187 -4.48 -18.43 -1.52
C PHE A 187 -3.89 -17.84 -2.80
N ARG A 188 -2.72 -17.26 -2.70
CA ARG A 188 -2.00 -16.69 -3.84
C ARG A 188 -0.55 -17.14 -3.83
N ASN A 189 -0.21 -17.99 -4.76
CA ASN A 189 1.17 -18.28 -5.09
C ASN A 189 1.72 -17.21 -6.05
N ALA A 190 2.78 -16.53 -5.67
CA ALA A 190 3.42 -15.48 -6.45
C ALA A 190 4.87 -15.82 -6.82
N TRP A 191 5.29 -17.08 -6.62
CA TRP A 191 6.57 -17.55 -7.13
C TRP A 191 6.59 -17.48 -8.67
N GLY A 192 7.72 -17.09 -9.24
CA GLY A 192 7.84 -16.79 -10.67
C GLY A 192 7.29 -15.42 -11.09
N GLY A 193 6.70 -14.65 -10.17
CA GLY A 193 6.22 -13.31 -10.44
C GLY A 193 7.35 -12.28 -10.60
N LYS A 194 7.05 -11.17 -11.31
CA LYS A 194 8.05 -10.12 -11.57
C LYS A 194 8.39 -9.23 -10.36
N PHE A 195 7.49 -9.12 -9.38
CA PHE A 195 7.56 -8.08 -8.35
C PHE A 195 7.53 -8.62 -6.92
N TYR A 196 7.27 -9.88 -6.75
CA TYR A 196 7.14 -10.52 -5.45
C TYR A 196 7.35 -12.02 -5.59
N GLN A 197 8.11 -12.60 -4.67
CA GLN A 197 8.40 -14.03 -4.60
C GLN A 197 8.02 -14.54 -3.22
N GLY A 198 6.98 -15.37 -3.17
CA GLY A 198 6.44 -15.95 -1.95
C GLY A 198 4.99 -16.38 -2.13
N ILE A 199 4.39 -16.88 -1.07
CA ILE A 199 2.98 -17.28 -1.03
C ILE A 199 2.28 -16.44 0.03
N ASN A 200 1.08 -15.94 -0.28
CA ASN A 200 0.22 -15.24 0.65
C ASN A 200 -1.09 -15.99 0.82
N ALA A 201 -1.45 -16.31 2.05
CA ALA A 201 -2.75 -16.85 2.42
C ALA A 201 -3.52 -15.81 3.25
N GLN A 202 -4.77 -15.55 2.88
CA GLN A 202 -5.71 -14.81 3.70
C GLN A 202 -6.55 -15.83 4.47
N LEU A 203 -6.61 -15.65 5.77
CA LEU A 203 -7.24 -16.59 6.69
C LEU A 203 -8.35 -15.87 7.47
N MET A 204 -9.37 -16.63 7.85
CA MET A 204 -10.31 -16.25 8.89
C MET A 204 -9.97 -17.04 10.14
N SER A 205 -9.73 -16.35 11.26
CA SER A 205 -9.52 -17.01 12.55
C SER A 205 -10.85 -17.54 13.13
N PRO A 206 -10.81 -18.43 14.13
CA PRO A 206 -12.02 -18.88 14.83
C PRO A 206 -12.85 -17.73 15.41
N GLU A 207 -12.21 -16.64 15.80
CA GLU A 207 -12.85 -15.45 16.37
C GLU A 207 -13.42 -14.50 15.28
N GLY A 208 -13.33 -14.88 14.00
CA GLY A 208 -13.83 -14.09 12.88
C GLY A 208 -12.93 -12.92 12.47
N VAL A 209 -11.65 -12.93 12.84
CA VAL A 209 -10.66 -11.93 12.42
C VAL A 209 -9.94 -12.39 11.17
N ARG A 210 -9.85 -11.49 10.18
CA ARG A 210 -9.06 -11.74 8.96
C ARG A 210 -7.57 -11.53 9.24
N VAL A 211 -6.75 -12.49 8.79
CA VAL A 211 -5.30 -12.52 8.99
C VAL A 211 -4.60 -12.81 7.68
N GLU A 212 -3.49 -12.16 7.42
CA GLU A 212 -2.59 -12.50 6.31
C GLU A 212 -1.42 -13.32 6.84
N LEU A 213 -1.22 -14.52 6.31
CA LEU A 213 -0.01 -15.32 6.50
C LEU A 213 0.80 -15.35 5.21
N GLN A 214 2.04 -14.91 5.30
CA GLN A 214 2.99 -14.90 4.19
C GLN A 214 4.03 -15.99 4.41
N PHE A 215 4.33 -16.74 3.34
CA PHE A 215 5.38 -17.74 3.33
C PHE A 215 6.54 -17.26 2.49
N HIS A 216 7.72 -17.25 3.09
CA HIS A 216 8.96 -16.82 2.46
C HIS A 216 10.09 -17.82 2.72
N THR A 217 11.12 -17.82 1.89
CA THR A 217 12.44 -18.28 2.30
C THR A 217 13.18 -17.15 3.00
N ALA A 218 14.25 -17.45 3.73
CA ALA A 218 15.09 -16.41 4.34
C ALA A 218 15.58 -15.38 3.30
N GLN A 219 15.92 -15.83 2.11
CA GLN A 219 16.36 -14.95 1.03
C GLN A 219 15.22 -14.10 0.48
N SER A 220 14.05 -14.68 0.16
CA SER A 220 12.92 -13.92 -0.37
C SER A 220 12.40 -12.91 0.64
N TYR A 221 12.41 -13.23 1.93
CA TYR A 221 12.06 -12.29 3.00
C TYR A 221 13.06 -11.12 3.07
N ALA A 222 14.36 -11.41 3.06
CA ALA A 222 15.38 -10.37 3.07
C ALA A 222 15.25 -9.41 1.85
N ILE A 223 14.99 -9.96 0.67
CA ILE A 223 14.75 -9.16 -0.54
C ILE A 223 13.49 -8.31 -0.41
N LYS A 224 12.39 -8.87 0.12
CA LYS A 224 11.16 -8.12 0.40
C LYS A 224 11.43 -6.92 1.32
N GLN A 225 12.21 -7.10 2.38
CA GLN A 225 12.53 -6.03 3.33
C GLN A 225 13.33 -4.89 2.67
N VAL A 226 14.37 -5.21 1.90
CA VAL A 226 15.18 -4.19 1.23
C VAL A 226 14.46 -3.52 0.04
N SER A 227 13.47 -4.17 -0.55
CA SER A 227 12.68 -3.64 -1.67
C SER A 227 11.43 -2.87 -1.24
N HIS A 228 11.14 -2.78 0.06
CA HIS A 228 9.90 -2.17 0.57
C HIS A 228 9.74 -0.71 0.12
N GLU A 229 10.80 0.12 0.20
CA GLU A 229 10.74 1.51 -0.24
C GLU A 229 10.38 1.62 -1.73
N VAL A 230 10.98 0.77 -2.55
CA VAL A 230 10.71 0.71 -3.99
C VAL A 230 9.27 0.30 -4.28
N TYR A 231 8.73 -0.64 -3.51
CA TYR A 231 7.34 -1.04 -3.58
C TYR A 231 6.39 0.12 -3.25
N GLU A 232 6.67 0.89 -2.19
CA GLU A 232 5.86 2.04 -1.80
C GLU A 232 5.86 3.14 -2.88
N ILE A 233 7.03 3.48 -3.46
CA ILE A 233 7.10 4.45 -4.56
C ILE A 233 6.28 3.99 -5.76
N ARG A 234 6.37 2.72 -6.14
CA ARG A 234 5.64 2.16 -7.28
C ARG A 234 4.13 2.28 -7.13
N ARG A 235 3.61 2.15 -5.90
CA ARG A 235 2.17 2.23 -5.59
C ARG A 235 1.68 3.63 -5.25
N ASN A 236 2.57 4.57 -5.05
CA ASN A 236 2.20 5.93 -4.67
C ASN A 236 1.62 6.69 -5.88
N PRO A 237 0.32 7.06 -5.88
CA PRO A 237 -0.27 7.82 -6.98
C PRO A 237 0.30 9.25 -7.09
N LYS A 238 0.94 9.76 -6.03
CA LYS A 238 1.58 11.09 -6.00
C LYS A 238 3.02 11.07 -6.53
N ALA A 239 3.62 9.88 -6.72
CA ALA A 239 4.92 9.77 -7.34
C ALA A 239 4.82 10.09 -8.83
N SER A 240 5.85 10.75 -9.37
CA SER A 240 5.94 11.03 -10.80
C SER A 240 6.01 9.73 -11.64
N GLU A 241 5.72 9.84 -12.92
CA GLU A 241 5.80 8.70 -13.83
C GLU A 241 7.22 8.12 -13.88
N ASP A 242 8.24 8.98 -13.92
CA ASP A 242 9.65 8.58 -13.91
C ASP A 242 10.03 7.84 -12.62
N GLU A 243 9.58 8.33 -11.45
CA GLU A 243 9.83 7.67 -10.17
C GLU A 243 9.18 6.29 -10.12
N ARG A 244 7.92 6.16 -10.58
CA ARG A 244 7.24 4.87 -10.66
C ARG A 244 7.89 3.91 -11.66
N ALA A 245 8.33 4.42 -12.81
CA ALA A 245 9.03 3.63 -13.81
C ALA A 245 10.37 3.11 -13.27
N GLU A 246 11.15 3.94 -12.59
CA GLU A 246 12.40 3.53 -11.94
C GLU A 246 12.14 2.51 -10.83
N ALA A 247 11.17 2.78 -9.96
CA ALA A 247 10.76 1.85 -8.91
C ALA A 247 10.30 0.49 -9.48
N THR A 248 9.63 0.51 -10.64
CA THR A 248 9.23 -0.72 -11.34
C THR A 248 10.45 -1.50 -11.82
N ARG A 249 11.43 -0.84 -12.44
CA ARG A 249 12.69 -1.48 -12.87
C ARG A 249 13.44 -2.07 -11.68
N MET A 250 13.60 -1.30 -10.60
CA MET A 250 14.28 -1.76 -9.39
C MET A 250 13.58 -2.93 -8.72
N SER A 251 12.24 -2.95 -8.70
CA SER A 251 11.47 -4.10 -8.19
C SER A 251 11.81 -5.38 -8.94
N VAL A 252 11.92 -5.33 -10.27
CA VAL A 252 12.31 -6.49 -11.08
C VAL A 252 13.75 -6.92 -10.77
N VAL A 253 14.69 -5.96 -10.66
CA VAL A 253 16.08 -6.27 -10.32
C VAL A 253 16.18 -6.99 -8.98
N TYR A 254 15.49 -6.50 -7.94
CA TYR A 254 15.49 -7.17 -6.62
C TYR A 254 14.93 -8.58 -6.71
N ASN A 255 13.79 -8.76 -7.36
CA ASN A 255 13.13 -10.08 -7.44
C ASN A 255 13.92 -11.10 -8.28
N ASN A 256 14.67 -10.68 -9.28
CA ASN A 256 15.53 -11.55 -10.06
C ASN A 256 16.70 -12.16 -9.24
N HIS A 257 16.98 -11.65 -8.05
CA HIS A 257 17.99 -12.22 -7.14
C HIS A 257 17.42 -13.28 -6.18
N VAL A 258 16.09 -13.47 -6.18
CA VAL A 258 15.46 -14.49 -5.34
C VAL A 258 15.58 -15.85 -6.04
N ILE A 259 16.13 -16.82 -5.32
CA ILE A 259 16.16 -18.21 -5.76
C ILE A 259 14.81 -18.86 -5.39
N MET A 260 14.13 -19.37 -6.37
CA MET A 260 12.86 -20.07 -6.16
C MET A 260 13.16 -21.49 -5.66
N PRO A 261 12.57 -21.93 -4.53
CA PRO A 261 12.67 -23.30 -4.06
C PRO A 261 12.07 -24.30 -5.07
N ASP A 262 12.62 -25.51 -5.11
CA ASP A 262 12.11 -26.56 -5.97
C ASP A 262 10.61 -26.83 -5.70
N GLY A 263 9.79 -26.78 -6.73
CA GLY A 263 8.34 -27.02 -6.66
C GLY A 263 7.53 -25.89 -6.01
N ALA A 264 8.14 -24.78 -5.58
CA ALA A 264 7.43 -23.68 -4.94
C ALA A 264 6.37 -23.03 -5.84
N ASP A 265 6.63 -22.94 -7.15
CA ASP A 265 5.69 -22.46 -8.15
C ASP A 265 4.47 -23.36 -8.36
N LYS A 266 4.58 -24.62 -7.99
CA LYS A 266 3.51 -25.63 -8.12
C LYS A 266 2.65 -25.80 -6.87
N VAL A 267 3.01 -25.12 -5.77
CA VAL A 267 2.22 -25.20 -4.53
C VAL A 267 0.86 -24.59 -4.78
N THR A 268 -0.18 -25.39 -4.57
CA THR A 268 -1.59 -25.03 -4.65
C THR A 268 -2.27 -25.27 -3.31
N TRP A 269 -3.45 -24.70 -3.14
CA TRP A 269 -4.30 -24.96 -2.00
C TRP A 269 -5.54 -25.74 -2.46
N GLU A 270 -5.71 -26.96 -1.97
CA GLU A 270 -6.82 -27.86 -2.29
C GLU A 270 -7.88 -27.94 -1.18
N GLY A 271 -7.64 -27.24 -0.05
CA GLY A 271 -8.58 -27.19 1.06
C GLY A 271 -9.83 -26.36 0.75
N LYS A 272 -10.80 -26.37 1.66
CA LYS A 272 -12.02 -25.58 1.53
C LYS A 272 -11.67 -24.10 1.57
N THR A 273 -11.88 -23.39 0.48
CA THR A 273 -11.89 -21.93 0.50
C THR A 273 -13.25 -21.47 1.01
N GLY A 274 -13.28 -20.84 2.18
CA GLY A 274 -14.49 -20.23 2.71
C GLY A 274 -14.97 -19.14 1.76
N GLN A 275 -16.24 -19.13 1.38
CA GLN A 275 -16.85 -17.97 0.79
C GLN A 275 -16.84 -16.86 1.84
N ALA A 276 -16.28 -15.70 1.49
CA ALA A 276 -16.42 -14.51 2.30
C ALA A 276 -17.93 -14.18 2.36
N ALA A 277 -18.51 -14.27 3.56
CA ALA A 277 -19.87 -13.79 3.81
C ALA A 277 -19.94 -12.27 3.76
#